data_3e4d99a3df168aec048b85b74f29661e
#
_entry.id   3e4d99a3df168aec048b85b74f29661e
#
_cell.length_a   1.000
_cell.length_b   1.000
_cell.length_c   1.000
_cell.angle_alpha   90.00
_cell.angle_beta   90.00
_cell.angle_gamma   90.00
#
_symmetry.space_group_name_H-M   'P 1'
#
loop_
_entity.id
_entity.type
_entity.pdbx_description
1 polymer ?
#
loop_
_entity_poly.entity_id
_entity_poly.type
_entity_poly.pdbx_seq_one_letter_code
_entity_poly.pdbx_strand_id
1 'polypeptide(L)'
;MRPAIPLDSEAQLTDVLQRVWGFSAFRPLQREAIQAVLDRRDSVVVLPTGGGKSLCFQAPALVQPQGFALVVSPLISLMKDQVDGLRVDGVAAAYLNSTQSPDERDAVVAGLRADRWRLLYVSPERLVGEGSQPFRRLLLQCGVRYIAVDEAHCISQWGHDFRPEYRQLALLRAELPQVSLHAFTATATERVRRDIASELRLENPAVLVGSFDRPNLTYRVIRRDNLRRQLLQILTRHEDEAGIIYCSSRREVESLAEWLKKEGHSAVPYHAGLPDEVRSRHQEEFLDERADIVVATVAFGMGIDRSNVRFVVHAAAPRSPEHYQQESGRAGRDGLAAECVLIYSGSDFARWRQMLEANGELNDSARALIRDMERYATSTRCRHRTLVEYFGEPYTRGECGACDWCLKELDPVADSVVVAQKILSCIARVKQTRGIGHVTDVLIGRANDKVVAAGHDRLSTFGLLKAEPGATVRGYIEQLVAEGMLLRAGEPYPVLRLTTAGASLLKGAGTCALYREVQPPKPKKRARGRAGESVAVDSELFDVLRALRLEIARQRGVPPYVIFHDTTLREMADRRPQTLDDLHQIYGIGARKAADFGDAFLDAIRTFRRPE
;
A
#
# COMPACT_ATOMS: atom_id res chain seq x y z
N MET A 1 -36.14 16.88 9.42
CA MET A 1 -35.03 17.77 9.01
C MET A 1 -34.16 18.02 10.23
N ARG A 2 -32.94 17.50 10.23
CA ARG A 2 -31.96 17.77 11.29
C ARG A 2 -31.33 19.15 11.03
N PRO A 3 -31.14 20.01 12.03
CA PRO A 3 -30.54 21.33 11.78
C PRO A 3 -29.10 21.17 11.30
N ALA A 4 -28.79 21.81 10.17
CA ALA A 4 -27.43 21.94 9.68
C ALA A 4 -26.63 22.82 10.66
N ILE A 5 -25.37 22.45 10.90
CA ILE A 5 -24.46 23.25 11.74
C ILE A 5 -24.12 24.54 10.96
N PRO A 6 -24.17 25.73 11.59
CA PRO A 6 -24.02 27.01 10.91
C PRO A 6 -22.64 27.19 10.26
N LEU A 7 -22.56 28.14 9.31
CA LEU A 7 -21.39 28.56 8.50
C LEU A 7 -20.11 28.94 9.28
N ASP A 8 -20.16 29.11 10.61
CA ASP A 8 -18.99 29.28 11.48
C ASP A 8 -18.05 28.06 11.55
N SER A 9 -18.52 26.90 11.08
CA SER A 9 -17.77 25.64 11.17
C SER A 9 -16.56 25.58 10.24
N GLU A 10 -16.54 26.33 9.13
CA GLU A 10 -15.43 26.29 8.16
C GLU A 10 -14.18 27.02 8.68
N ALA A 11 -14.37 28.19 9.25
CA ALA A 11 -13.29 28.93 9.91
C ALA A 11 -12.72 28.12 11.09
N GLN A 12 -13.59 27.46 11.86
CA GLN A 12 -13.20 26.60 12.97
C GLN A 12 -12.44 25.34 12.49
N LEU A 13 -12.84 24.73 11.38
CA LEU A 13 -12.12 23.59 10.80
C LEU A 13 -10.73 23.97 10.31
N THR A 14 -10.60 25.12 9.66
CA THR A 14 -9.31 25.64 9.19
C THR A 14 -8.41 25.98 10.37
N ASP A 15 -8.96 26.61 11.42
CA ASP A 15 -8.23 26.88 12.66
C ASP A 15 -7.74 25.59 13.32
N VAL A 16 -8.60 24.59 13.47
CA VAL A 16 -8.23 23.28 14.03
C VAL A 16 -7.14 22.62 13.18
N LEU A 17 -7.27 22.65 11.85
CA LEU A 17 -6.29 22.08 10.93
C LEU A 17 -4.90 22.71 11.11
N GLN A 18 -4.85 24.05 11.16
CA GLN A 18 -3.60 24.78 11.34
C GLN A 18 -3.04 24.60 12.75
N ARG A 19 -3.88 24.77 13.78
CA ARG A 19 -3.46 24.75 15.18
C ARG A 19 -2.99 23.37 15.64
N VAL A 20 -3.69 22.29 15.23
CA VAL A 20 -3.38 20.92 15.68
C VAL A 20 -2.29 20.29 14.81
N TRP A 21 -2.43 20.35 13.48
CA TRP A 21 -1.54 19.63 12.57
C TRP A 21 -0.60 20.54 11.76
N GLY A 22 -0.75 21.87 11.81
CA GLY A 22 0.08 22.80 11.03
C GLY A 22 -0.18 22.73 9.52
N PHE A 23 -1.39 22.31 9.11
CA PHE A 23 -1.75 22.24 7.70
C PHE A 23 -2.57 23.47 7.30
N SER A 24 -2.19 24.09 6.19
CA SER A 24 -2.84 25.31 5.67
C SER A 24 -4.06 25.01 4.79
N ALA A 25 -4.21 23.79 4.28
CA ALA A 25 -5.29 23.41 3.40
C ALA A 25 -5.63 21.91 3.52
N PHE A 26 -6.87 21.57 3.20
CA PHE A 26 -7.31 20.19 3.04
C PHE A 26 -6.82 19.60 1.72
N ARG A 27 -6.52 18.31 1.73
CA ARG A 27 -6.30 17.53 0.51
C ARG A 27 -7.65 17.28 -0.20
N PRO A 28 -7.64 16.94 -1.49
CA PRO A 28 -8.87 16.64 -2.23
C PRO A 28 -9.77 15.64 -1.49
N LEU A 29 -11.07 15.91 -1.44
CA LEU A 29 -12.14 15.14 -0.79
C LEU A 29 -12.08 15.07 0.75
N GLN A 30 -11.02 15.56 1.42
CA GLN A 30 -11.01 15.59 2.89
C GLN A 30 -12.10 16.49 3.43
N ARG A 31 -12.29 17.67 2.81
CA ARG A 31 -13.32 18.64 3.22
C ARG A 31 -14.72 18.04 3.09
N GLU A 32 -15.02 17.42 1.95
CA GLU A 32 -16.31 16.79 1.70
C GLU A 32 -16.58 15.63 2.66
N ALA A 33 -15.54 14.84 2.99
CA ALA A 33 -15.65 13.77 3.97
C ALA A 33 -15.92 14.31 5.38
N ILE A 34 -15.22 15.35 5.80
CA ILE A 34 -15.44 16.05 7.08
C ILE A 34 -16.85 16.63 7.13
N GLN A 35 -17.30 17.26 6.04
CA GLN A 35 -18.63 17.85 5.97
C GLN A 35 -19.72 16.80 6.12
N ALA A 36 -19.58 15.62 5.49
CA ALA A 36 -20.53 14.53 5.66
C ALA A 36 -20.63 14.09 7.13
N VAL A 37 -19.52 14.07 7.88
CA VAL A 37 -19.51 13.78 9.32
C VAL A 37 -20.25 14.85 10.11
N LEU A 38 -19.99 16.14 9.83
CA LEU A 38 -20.63 17.26 10.52
C LEU A 38 -22.13 17.35 10.23
N ASP A 39 -22.54 17.02 8.99
CA ASP A 39 -23.95 16.96 8.58
C ASP A 39 -24.67 15.70 9.09
N ARG A 40 -23.96 14.83 9.79
CA ARG A 40 -24.45 13.51 10.26
C ARG A 40 -25.02 12.65 9.13
N ARG A 41 -24.49 12.80 7.93
CA ARG A 41 -24.85 12.00 6.76
C ARG A 41 -23.87 10.83 6.66
N ASP A 42 -24.37 9.62 6.64
CA ASP A 42 -23.55 8.43 6.44
C ASP A 42 -22.61 8.57 5.23
N SER A 43 -21.44 7.97 5.29
CA SER A 43 -20.49 8.09 4.17
C SER A 43 -19.64 6.82 3.97
N VAL A 44 -19.25 6.61 2.71
CA VAL A 44 -18.19 5.68 2.31
C VAL A 44 -17.08 6.51 1.66
N VAL A 45 -15.94 6.57 2.33
CA VAL A 45 -14.80 7.40 1.95
C VAL A 45 -13.63 6.49 1.54
N VAL A 46 -13.26 6.53 0.28
CA VAL A 46 -12.13 5.78 -0.26
C VAL A 46 -11.03 6.76 -0.63
N LEU A 47 -9.98 6.80 0.17
CA LEU A 47 -8.81 7.65 -0.07
C LEU A 47 -7.55 6.78 -0.04
N PRO A 48 -6.63 6.92 -1.00
CA PRO A 48 -5.43 6.08 -1.07
C PRO A 48 -4.58 6.20 0.19
N THR A 49 -3.70 5.23 0.40
CA THR A 49 -2.72 5.30 1.50
C THR A 49 -1.89 6.59 1.37
N GLY A 50 -1.72 7.31 2.48
CA GLY A 50 -1.12 8.65 2.47
C GLY A 50 -2.08 9.78 2.07
N GLY A 51 -3.33 9.50 1.68
CA GLY A 51 -4.36 10.50 1.35
C GLY A 51 -4.95 11.25 2.55
N GLY A 52 -4.53 10.89 3.78
CA GLY A 52 -4.97 11.56 5.01
C GLY A 52 -6.38 11.17 5.47
N LYS A 53 -6.76 9.90 5.31
CA LYS A 53 -8.06 9.35 5.78
C LYS A 53 -8.34 9.65 7.24
N SER A 54 -7.34 9.48 8.11
CA SER A 54 -7.50 9.65 9.57
C SER A 54 -7.97 11.06 9.93
N LEU A 55 -7.47 12.08 9.23
CA LEU A 55 -7.88 13.46 9.42
C LEU A 55 -9.38 13.67 9.19
N CYS A 56 -9.97 12.93 8.23
CA CYS A 56 -11.39 13.06 7.89
C CYS A 56 -12.34 12.69 9.05
N PHE A 57 -11.91 11.82 9.96
CA PHE A 57 -12.68 11.48 11.15
C PHE A 57 -12.07 12.00 12.45
N GLN A 58 -10.87 12.55 12.44
CA GLN A 58 -10.25 13.17 13.61
C GLN A 58 -10.64 14.64 13.75
N ALA A 59 -10.56 15.42 12.67
CA ALA A 59 -10.85 16.85 12.70
C ALA A 59 -12.29 17.18 13.14
N PRO A 60 -13.35 16.48 12.68
CA PRO A 60 -14.71 16.77 13.14
C PRO A 60 -14.91 16.60 14.66
N ALA A 61 -14.16 15.69 15.29
CA ALA A 61 -14.23 15.47 16.74
C ALA A 61 -13.73 16.67 17.56
N LEU A 62 -12.86 17.50 16.98
CA LEU A 62 -12.25 18.64 17.65
C LEU A 62 -13.02 19.96 17.47
N VAL A 63 -13.89 20.01 16.48
CA VAL A 63 -14.80 21.16 16.28
C VAL A 63 -16.01 21.09 17.20
N GLN A 64 -16.39 19.90 17.64
CA GLN A 64 -17.54 19.68 18.51
C GLN A 64 -17.17 19.87 19.99
N PRO A 65 -17.89 20.72 20.74
CA PRO A 65 -17.48 21.09 22.09
C PRO A 65 -17.65 19.97 23.13
N GLN A 66 -18.54 19.01 22.91
CA GLN A 66 -18.87 17.91 23.82
C GLN A 66 -19.01 16.58 23.09
N GLY A 67 -18.84 15.47 23.82
CA GLY A 67 -18.92 14.13 23.30
C GLY A 67 -17.66 13.72 22.54
N PHE A 68 -17.71 12.55 21.93
CA PHE A 68 -16.53 11.95 21.28
C PHE A 68 -16.89 11.21 20.00
N ALA A 69 -15.87 11.03 19.14
CA ALA A 69 -15.91 10.13 17.99
C ALA A 69 -15.51 8.72 18.42
N LEU A 70 -16.29 7.72 18.02
CA LEU A 70 -15.93 6.30 18.16
C LEU A 70 -15.25 5.84 16.88
N VAL A 71 -14.00 5.40 16.96
CA VAL A 71 -13.23 4.87 15.83
C VAL A 71 -13.06 3.37 15.98
N VAL A 72 -13.62 2.60 15.06
CA VAL A 72 -13.47 1.14 15.00
C VAL A 72 -12.27 0.83 14.11
N SER A 73 -11.26 0.16 14.67
CA SER A 73 -10.02 -0.17 13.95
C SER A 73 -9.65 -1.64 14.16
N PRO A 74 -9.15 -2.34 13.13
CA PRO A 74 -8.92 -3.79 13.18
C PRO A 74 -7.66 -4.21 13.91
N LEU A 75 -6.75 -3.29 14.22
CA LEU A 75 -5.42 -3.60 14.72
C LEU A 75 -5.04 -2.77 15.95
N ILE A 76 -4.58 -3.48 16.97
CA ILE A 76 -4.13 -2.91 18.24
C ILE A 76 -2.95 -1.94 18.04
N SER A 77 -1.96 -2.32 17.21
CA SER A 77 -0.81 -1.47 16.91
C SER A 77 -1.21 -0.17 16.23
N LEU A 78 -2.11 -0.24 15.24
CA LEU A 78 -2.60 0.94 14.54
C LEU A 78 -3.36 1.89 15.49
N MET A 79 -4.19 1.34 16.38
CA MET A 79 -4.88 2.16 17.39
C MET A 79 -3.90 2.89 18.30
N LYS A 80 -2.84 2.18 18.76
CA LYS A 80 -1.82 2.78 19.61
C LYS A 80 -1.09 3.91 18.88
N ASP A 81 -0.60 3.66 17.68
CA ASP A 81 0.14 4.66 16.88
C ASP A 81 -0.71 5.90 16.61
N GLN A 82 -1.98 5.73 16.25
CA GLN A 82 -2.92 6.84 16.02
C GLN A 82 -3.16 7.66 17.32
N VAL A 83 -3.38 6.99 18.44
CA VAL A 83 -3.63 7.67 19.72
C VAL A 83 -2.37 8.35 20.25
N ASP A 84 -1.20 7.73 20.13
CA ASP A 84 0.06 8.33 20.56
C ASP A 84 0.39 9.58 19.72
N GLY A 85 0.18 9.53 18.39
CA GLY A 85 0.30 10.69 17.52
C GLY A 85 -0.65 11.83 17.91
N LEU A 86 -1.93 11.53 18.13
CA LEU A 86 -2.92 12.51 18.56
C LEU A 86 -2.57 13.17 19.91
N ARG A 87 -2.04 12.39 20.86
CA ARG A 87 -1.61 12.92 22.16
C ARG A 87 -0.42 13.87 22.02
N VAL A 88 0.54 13.57 21.14
CA VAL A 88 1.66 14.48 20.83
C VAL A 88 1.13 15.78 20.19
N ASP A 89 0.09 15.68 19.35
CA ASP A 89 -0.58 16.85 18.77
C ASP A 89 -1.48 17.60 19.78
N GLY A 90 -1.55 17.14 21.05
CA GLY A 90 -2.34 17.77 22.12
C GLY A 90 -3.82 17.38 22.11
N VAL A 91 -4.20 16.33 21.38
CA VAL A 91 -5.58 15.85 21.27
C VAL A 91 -5.87 14.80 22.34
N ALA A 92 -6.97 14.97 23.06
CA ALA A 92 -7.44 14.02 24.07
C ALA A 92 -8.02 12.75 23.40
N ALA A 93 -7.19 11.74 23.19
CA ALA A 93 -7.55 10.47 22.58
C ALA A 93 -7.21 9.28 23.49
N ALA A 94 -8.02 8.23 23.41
CA ALA A 94 -7.82 6.98 24.12
C ALA A 94 -8.14 5.77 23.23
N TYR A 95 -7.66 4.59 23.61
CA TYR A 95 -8.05 3.33 22.99
C TYR A 95 -8.49 2.32 24.04
N LEU A 96 -9.32 1.35 23.62
CA LEU A 96 -9.72 0.19 24.42
C LEU A 96 -9.52 -1.08 23.57
N ASN A 97 -8.64 -1.94 24.04
CA ASN A 97 -8.33 -3.23 23.40
C ASN A 97 -8.04 -4.33 24.43
N SER A 98 -7.71 -5.53 23.97
CA SER A 98 -7.47 -6.71 24.81
C SER A 98 -6.12 -6.71 25.54
N THR A 99 -5.15 -5.87 25.14
CA THR A 99 -3.80 -5.87 25.73
C THR A 99 -3.68 -5.01 26.98
N GLN A 100 -4.68 -4.15 27.26
CA GLN A 100 -4.69 -3.27 28.41
C GLN A 100 -5.01 -4.02 29.70
N SER A 101 -4.40 -3.59 30.80
CA SER A 101 -4.73 -4.03 32.16
C SER A 101 -6.16 -3.60 32.55
N PRO A 102 -6.80 -4.23 33.55
CA PRO A 102 -8.07 -3.78 34.08
C PRO A 102 -8.07 -2.31 34.51
N ASP A 103 -7.02 -1.86 35.22
CA ASP A 103 -6.91 -0.49 35.73
C ASP A 103 -6.83 0.54 34.59
N GLU A 104 -6.08 0.24 33.53
CA GLU A 104 -5.99 1.09 32.34
C GLU A 104 -7.37 1.21 31.64
N ARG A 105 -8.09 0.11 31.53
CA ARG A 105 -9.44 0.11 30.94
C ARG A 105 -10.43 0.93 31.78
N ASP A 106 -10.38 0.78 33.10
CA ASP A 106 -11.23 1.51 34.04
C ASP A 106 -10.92 3.02 33.99
N ALA A 107 -9.65 3.41 33.87
CA ALA A 107 -9.24 4.79 33.69
C ALA A 107 -9.79 5.40 32.39
N VAL A 108 -9.81 4.65 31.28
CA VAL A 108 -10.41 5.11 30.02
C VAL A 108 -11.91 5.27 30.16
N VAL A 109 -12.61 4.32 30.80
CA VAL A 109 -14.06 4.38 31.05
C VAL A 109 -14.43 5.54 31.98
N ALA A 110 -13.64 5.78 33.04
CA ALA A 110 -13.81 6.95 33.91
C ALA A 110 -13.64 8.27 33.13
N GLY A 111 -12.64 8.33 32.23
CA GLY A 111 -12.43 9.48 31.36
C GLY A 111 -13.58 9.72 30.37
N LEU A 112 -14.24 8.66 29.87
CA LEU A 112 -15.45 8.77 29.05
C LEU A 112 -16.61 9.41 29.84
N ARG A 113 -16.86 8.95 31.05
CA ARG A 113 -17.90 9.50 31.93
C ARG A 113 -17.65 10.96 32.30
N ALA A 114 -16.39 11.35 32.34
CA ALA A 114 -15.95 12.74 32.64
C ALA A 114 -15.83 13.64 31.39
N ASP A 115 -16.30 13.20 30.22
CA ASP A 115 -16.18 13.90 28.93
C ASP A 115 -14.73 14.35 28.60
N ARG A 116 -13.75 13.55 29.04
CA ARG A 116 -12.31 13.86 28.83
C ARG A 116 -11.87 13.64 27.39
N TRP A 117 -12.38 12.56 26.75
CA TRP A 117 -11.89 12.11 25.46
C TRP A 117 -12.67 12.75 24.31
N ARG A 118 -11.95 13.10 23.23
CA ARG A 118 -12.56 13.53 21.96
C ARG A 118 -12.59 12.41 20.92
N LEU A 119 -11.65 11.46 21.02
CA LEU A 119 -11.63 10.24 20.18
C LEU A 119 -11.42 9.02 21.07
N LEU A 120 -12.21 7.99 20.81
CA LEU A 120 -12.05 6.67 21.41
C LEU A 120 -11.88 5.63 20.30
N TYR A 121 -10.71 4.99 20.26
CA TYR A 121 -10.43 3.88 19.35
C TYR A 121 -10.78 2.56 20.03
N VAL A 122 -11.47 1.67 19.31
CA VAL A 122 -11.88 0.36 19.82
C VAL A 122 -11.70 -0.72 18.77
N SER A 123 -11.41 -1.94 19.21
CA SER A 123 -11.45 -3.10 18.31
C SER A 123 -12.90 -3.53 18.03
N PRO A 124 -13.19 -4.12 16.85
CA PRO A 124 -14.54 -4.57 16.51
C PRO A 124 -15.09 -5.59 17.53
N GLU A 125 -14.26 -6.50 18.03
CA GLU A 125 -14.64 -7.54 19.01
C GLU A 125 -15.19 -6.91 20.30
N ARG A 126 -14.71 -5.74 20.69
CA ARG A 126 -15.19 -5.01 21.87
C ARG A 126 -16.62 -4.51 21.70
N LEU A 127 -17.05 -4.29 20.46
CA LEU A 127 -18.39 -3.80 20.14
C LEU A 127 -19.41 -4.91 19.88
N VAL A 128 -18.96 -6.03 19.29
CA VAL A 128 -19.88 -7.07 18.78
C VAL A 128 -19.78 -8.40 19.54
N GLY A 129 -18.77 -8.60 20.39
CA GLY A 129 -18.61 -9.81 21.19
C GLY A 129 -19.74 -10.06 22.18
N GLU A 130 -19.85 -11.29 22.65
CA GLU A 130 -20.78 -11.65 23.71
C GLU A 130 -20.56 -10.77 24.96
N GLY A 131 -21.64 -10.21 25.54
CA GLY A 131 -21.55 -9.29 26.67
C GLY A 131 -21.17 -7.85 26.34
N SER A 132 -21.00 -7.45 25.06
CA SER A 132 -20.67 -6.07 24.67
C SER A 132 -21.81 -5.06 24.80
N GLN A 133 -23.06 -5.51 25.02
CA GLN A 133 -24.22 -4.62 25.11
C GLN A 133 -24.12 -3.55 26.22
N PRO A 134 -23.65 -3.84 27.45
CA PRO A 134 -23.45 -2.81 28.46
C PRO A 134 -22.47 -1.73 28.04
N PHE A 135 -21.41 -2.12 27.32
CA PHE A 135 -20.44 -1.17 26.80
C PHE A 135 -21.06 -0.26 25.72
N ARG A 136 -21.84 -0.81 24.80
CA ARG A 136 -22.55 0.01 23.79
C ARG A 136 -23.54 0.98 24.42
N ARG A 137 -24.25 0.58 25.48
CA ARG A 137 -25.10 1.49 26.27
C ARG A 137 -24.30 2.60 26.95
N LEU A 138 -23.13 2.29 27.48
CA LEU A 138 -22.23 3.28 28.06
C LEU A 138 -21.79 4.33 27.01
N LEU A 139 -21.45 3.90 25.80
CA LEU A 139 -21.07 4.82 24.71
C LEU A 139 -22.18 5.82 24.40
N LEU A 140 -23.45 5.38 24.39
CA LEU A 140 -24.60 6.26 24.23
C LEU A 140 -24.73 7.27 25.38
N GLN A 141 -24.62 6.81 26.62
CA GLN A 141 -24.70 7.66 27.80
C GLN A 141 -23.60 8.69 27.87
N CYS A 142 -22.40 8.36 27.37
CA CYS A 142 -21.25 9.25 27.32
C CYS A 142 -21.21 10.17 26.08
N GLY A 143 -22.25 10.15 25.21
CA GLY A 143 -22.39 11.11 24.12
C GLY A 143 -21.57 10.83 22.89
N VAL A 144 -21.57 9.58 22.39
CA VAL A 144 -20.99 9.26 21.08
C VAL A 144 -21.68 10.07 19.98
N ARG A 145 -20.88 10.77 19.16
CA ARG A 145 -21.36 11.70 18.13
C ARG A 145 -21.52 11.06 16.76
N TYR A 146 -20.52 10.30 16.36
CA TYR A 146 -20.48 9.53 15.13
C TYR A 146 -19.54 8.34 15.29
N ILE A 147 -19.65 7.39 14.38
CA ILE A 147 -18.83 6.20 14.34
C ILE A 147 -18.04 6.19 13.04
N ALA A 148 -16.72 6.16 13.14
CA ALA A 148 -15.80 5.96 12.02
C ALA A 148 -15.37 4.48 12.01
N VAL A 149 -15.60 3.79 10.90
CA VAL A 149 -15.14 2.42 10.68
C VAL A 149 -13.93 2.49 9.78
N ASP A 150 -12.75 2.37 10.36
CA ASP A 150 -11.49 2.36 9.61
C ASP A 150 -11.23 0.98 9.01
N GLU A 151 -10.48 0.93 7.91
CA GLU A 151 -10.23 -0.27 7.10
C GLU A 151 -11.53 -1.03 6.76
N ALA A 152 -12.57 -0.27 6.39
CA ALA A 152 -13.93 -0.79 6.17
C ALA A 152 -14.01 -1.87 5.07
N HIS A 153 -12.97 -2.04 4.23
CA HIS A 153 -12.88 -3.16 3.27
C HIS A 153 -12.90 -4.53 3.95
N CYS A 154 -12.56 -4.59 5.26
CA CYS A 154 -12.65 -5.82 6.07
C CYS A 154 -14.08 -6.37 6.20
N ILE A 155 -15.12 -5.56 5.91
CA ILE A 155 -16.52 -5.99 5.91
C ILE A 155 -16.84 -6.94 4.76
N SER A 156 -16.22 -6.71 3.61
CA SER A 156 -16.57 -7.37 2.37
C SER A 156 -15.86 -8.71 2.19
N GLN A 157 -16.61 -9.76 1.85
CA GLN A 157 -16.02 -11.04 1.43
C GLN A 157 -15.24 -10.92 0.11
N TRP A 158 -15.48 -9.85 -0.63
CA TRP A 158 -14.77 -9.52 -1.87
C TRP A 158 -13.56 -8.62 -1.60
N GLY A 159 -13.42 -8.13 -0.36
CA GLY A 159 -12.24 -7.44 0.13
C GLY A 159 -11.06 -8.39 0.30
N HIS A 160 -9.88 -7.83 0.38
CA HIS A 160 -8.65 -8.62 0.49
C HIS A 160 -8.34 -9.11 1.93
N ASP A 161 -8.97 -8.54 2.96
CA ASP A 161 -8.82 -8.91 4.38
C ASP A 161 -10.19 -8.96 5.08
N PHE A 162 -10.98 -9.97 4.73
CA PHE A 162 -12.32 -10.16 5.31
C PHE A 162 -12.24 -10.55 6.80
N ARG A 163 -13.05 -9.87 7.64
CA ARG A 163 -13.19 -10.13 9.07
C ARG A 163 -14.65 -10.26 9.46
N PRO A 164 -15.09 -11.42 9.96
CA PRO A 164 -16.50 -11.65 10.32
C PRO A 164 -17.05 -10.64 11.35
N GLU A 165 -16.22 -10.18 12.28
CA GLU A 165 -16.59 -9.22 13.32
C GLU A 165 -17.00 -7.86 12.72
N TYR A 166 -16.37 -7.46 11.59
CA TYR A 166 -16.75 -6.23 10.90
C TYR A 166 -18.17 -6.27 10.33
N ARG A 167 -18.65 -7.41 9.88
CA ARG A 167 -20.05 -7.58 9.45
C ARG A 167 -21.05 -7.38 10.57
N GLN A 168 -20.70 -7.81 11.77
CA GLN A 168 -21.56 -7.66 12.93
C GLN A 168 -21.70 -6.19 13.37
N LEU A 169 -20.86 -5.27 12.89
CA LEU A 169 -21.00 -3.83 13.15
C LEU A 169 -22.35 -3.26 12.65
N ALA A 170 -23.05 -3.95 11.77
CA ALA A 170 -24.42 -3.62 11.37
C ALA A 170 -25.39 -3.46 12.55
N LEU A 171 -25.14 -4.16 13.67
CA LEU A 171 -25.94 -4.03 14.90
C LEU A 171 -25.91 -2.62 15.48
N LEU A 172 -24.81 -1.86 15.25
CA LEU A 172 -24.69 -0.48 15.73
C LEU A 172 -25.76 0.43 15.12
N ARG A 173 -26.18 0.17 13.88
CA ARG A 173 -27.28 0.92 13.26
C ARG A 173 -28.59 0.74 14.00
N ALA A 174 -28.90 -0.47 14.48
CA ALA A 174 -30.13 -0.76 15.21
C ALA A 174 -30.11 -0.18 16.62
N GLU A 175 -28.96 -0.24 17.31
CA GLU A 175 -28.84 0.23 18.70
C GLU A 175 -28.56 1.75 18.80
N LEU A 176 -27.99 2.37 17.76
CA LEU A 176 -27.57 3.78 17.71
C LEU A 176 -28.16 4.50 16.48
N PRO A 177 -29.46 4.51 16.25
CA PRO A 177 -30.07 4.97 14.99
C PRO A 177 -29.86 6.46 14.72
N GLN A 178 -29.57 7.27 15.74
CA GLN A 178 -29.29 8.69 15.58
C GLN A 178 -27.80 9.02 15.33
N VAL A 179 -26.92 8.04 15.43
CA VAL A 179 -25.47 8.22 15.22
C VAL A 179 -25.12 7.88 13.78
N SER A 180 -24.45 8.78 13.09
CA SER A 180 -23.99 8.54 11.72
C SER A 180 -22.81 7.58 11.67
N LEU A 181 -22.77 6.75 10.61
CA LEU A 181 -21.67 5.80 10.36
C LEU A 181 -20.88 6.24 9.13
N HIS A 182 -19.57 6.27 9.28
CA HIS A 182 -18.64 6.69 8.25
C HIS A 182 -17.60 5.61 8.01
N ALA A 183 -17.62 5.00 6.84
CA ALA A 183 -16.72 3.93 6.45
C ALA A 183 -15.50 4.51 5.71
N PHE A 184 -14.29 4.19 6.17
CA PHE A 184 -13.03 4.65 5.59
C PHE A 184 -12.18 3.49 5.14
N THR A 185 -11.61 3.57 3.93
CA THR A 185 -10.66 2.57 3.43
C THR A 185 -9.70 3.17 2.40
N ALA A 186 -8.56 2.51 2.20
CA ALA A 186 -7.61 2.90 1.14
C ALA A 186 -7.89 2.23 -0.20
N THR A 187 -8.48 1.06 -0.19
CA THR A 187 -8.64 0.18 -1.36
C THR A 187 -10.05 -0.41 -1.37
N ALA A 188 -10.86 -0.01 -2.33
CA ALA A 188 -12.18 -0.59 -2.54
C ALA A 188 -12.59 -0.45 -4.00
N THR A 189 -12.80 -1.57 -4.69
CA THR A 189 -13.46 -1.60 -5.98
C THR A 189 -14.91 -1.18 -5.85
N GLU A 190 -15.59 -0.88 -6.93
CA GLU A 190 -17.01 -0.49 -6.90
C GLU A 190 -17.90 -1.53 -6.19
N ARG A 191 -17.60 -2.81 -6.40
CA ARG A 191 -18.28 -3.91 -5.74
C ARG A 191 -18.09 -3.87 -4.22
N VAL A 192 -16.85 -3.67 -3.76
CA VAL A 192 -16.52 -3.58 -2.32
C VAL A 192 -17.20 -2.35 -1.71
N ARG A 193 -17.25 -1.20 -2.39
CA ARG A 193 -17.95 0.00 -1.91
C ARG A 193 -19.44 -0.23 -1.70
N ARG A 194 -20.09 -0.91 -2.64
CA ARG A 194 -21.52 -1.29 -2.52
C ARG A 194 -21.76 -2.26 -1.35
N ASP A 195 -20.86 -3.22 -1.20
CA ASP A 195 -20.92 -4.20 -0.12
C ASP A 195 -20.76 -3.54 1.26
N ILE A 196 -19.80 -2.62 1.41
CA ILE A 196 -19.61 -1.82 2.64
C ILE A 196 -20.90 -1.06 2.99
N ALA A 197 -21.51 -0.38 2.04
CA ALA A 197 -22.73 0.39 2.28
C ALA A 197 -23.90 -0.50 2.70
N SER A 198 -24.06 -1.66 2.05
CA SER A 198 -25.10 -2.64 2.34
C SER A 198 -24.92 -3.31 3.71
N GLU A 199 -23.72 -3.83 3.97
CA GLU A 199 -23.42 -4.60 5.19
C GLU A 199 -23.46 -3.72 6.46
N LEU A 200 -23.04 -2.45 6.38
CA LEU A 200 -23.19 -1.48 7.47
C LEU A 200 -24.59 -0.86 7.55
N ARG A 201 -25.49 -1.19 6.62
CA ARG A 201 -26.84 -0.60 6.51
C ARG A 201 -26.80 0.93 6.50
N LEU A 202 -25.90 1.51 5.69
CA LEU A 202 -25.78 2.96 5.58
C LEU A 202 -27.02 3.55 4.89
N GLU A 203 -27.51 4.68 5.40
CA GLU A 203 -28.69 5.36 4.90
C GLU A 203 -28.30 6.51 3.96
N ASN A 204 -28.58 6.37 2.65
CA ASN A 204 -28.26 7.37 1.63
C ASN A 204 -26.85 7.97 1.77
N PRO A 205 -25.80 7.11 1.80
CA PRO A 205 -24.46 7.56 2.12
C PRO A 205 -23.88 8.49 1.06
N ALA A 206 -23.04 9.43 1.48
CA ALA A 206 -22.12 10.11 0.59
C ALA A 206 -21.01 9.13 0.20
N VAL A 207 -20.83 8.85 -1.09
CA VAL A 207 -19.77 7.98 -1.60
C VAL A 207 -18.69 8.87 -2.21
N LEU A 208 -17.55 8.98 -1.51
CA LEU A 208 -16.42 9.82 -1.86
C LEU A 208 -15.23 8.94 -2.23
N VAL A 209 -14.78 9.02 -3.47
CA VAL A 209 -13.70 8.19 -3.99
C VAL A 209 -12.60 9.08 -4.54
N GLY A 210 -11.47 9.09 -3.87
CA GLY A 210 -10.27 9.79 -4.31
C GLY A 210 -9.52 9.01 -5.38
N SER A 211 -8.60 9.67 -6.04
CA SER A 211 -7.78 9.03 -7.06
C SER A 211 -6.89 7.94 -6.48
N PHE A 212 -6.85 6.79 -7.14
CA PHE A 212 -5.94 5.70 -6.83
C PHE A 212 -4.54 5.93 -7.41
N ASP A 213 -4.36 6.98 -8.21
CA ASP A 213 -3.06 7.32 -8.77
C ASP A 213 -2.11 7.89 -7.71
N ARG A 214 -0.89 7.39 -7.71
CA ARG A 214 0.20 7.81 -6.83
C ARG A 214 1.38 8.28 -7.69
N PRO A 215 1.34 9.49 -8.23
CA PRO A 215 2.32 9.96 -9.22
C PRO A 215 3.76 10.05 -8.69
N ASN A 216 3.94 10.05 -7.38
CA ASN A 216 5.26 10.00 -6.73
C ASN A 216 5.87 8.59 -6.66
N LEU A 217 5.11 7.55 -7.02
CA LEU A 217 5.61 6.17 -7.03
C LEU A 217 6.05 5.76 -8.44
N THR A 218 7.24 5.23 -8.55
CA THR A 218 7.73 4.63 -9.79
C THR A 218 7.49 3.12 -9.74
N TYR A 219 6.61 2.60 -10.60
CA TYR A 219 6.31 1.17 -10.66
C TYR A 219 7.16 0.46 -11.71
N ARG A 220 7.82 -0.63 -11.29
CA ARG A 220 8.57 -1.53 -12.16
C ARG A 220 8.12 -2.97 -11.96
N VAL A 221 7.99 -3.71 -13.05
CA VAL A 221 7.65 -5.13 -13.02
C VAL A 221 8.76 -5.91 -13.72
N ILE A 222 9.42 -6.79 -12.98
CA ILE A 222 10.60 -7.53 -13.43
C ILE A 222 10.32 -9.02 -13.29
N ARG A 223 10.64 -9.79 -14.32
CA ARG A 223 10.54 -11.24 -14.23
C ARG A 223 11.67 -11.79 -13.37
N ARG A 224 11.36 -12.71 -12.45
CA ARG A 224 12.35 -13.33 -11.57
C ARG A 224 13.27 -14.26 -12.36
N ASP A 225 14.57 -13.97 -12.33
CA ASP A 225 15.66 -14.80 -12.84
C ASP A 225 16.57 -15.19 -11.66
N ASN A 226 17.36 -14.25 -11.15
CA ASN A 226 18.15 -14.40 -9.94
C ASN A 226 17.75 -13.32 -8.93
N LEU A 227 16.91 -13.70 -7.98
CA LEU A 227 16.32 -12.79 -7.00
C LEU A 227 17.38 -11.97 -6.26
N ARG A 228 18.46 -12.61 -5.77
CA ARG A 228 19.50 -11.91 -5.00
C ARG A 228 20.24 -10.87 -5.83
N ARG A 229 20.60 -11.22 -7.08
CA ARG A 229 21.23 -10.27 -8.01
C ARG A 229 20.31 -9.10 -8.33
N GLN A 230 19.03 -9.37 -8.59
CA GLN A 230 18.02 -8.35 -8.88
C GLN A 230 17.81 -7.42 -7.67
N LEU A 231 17.78 -7.98 -6.46
CA LEU A 231 17.70 -7.19 -5.23
C LEU A 231 18.91 -6.28 -5.03
N LEU A 232 20.14 -6.78 -5.21
CA LEU A 232 21.35 -5.93 -5.11
C LEU A 232 21.31 -4.76 -6.10
N GLN A 233 20.83 -5.00 -7.33
CA GLN A 233 20.67 -3.92 -8.32
C GLN A 233 19.68 -2.85 -7.88
N ILE A 234 18.60 -3.25 -7.16
CA ILE A 234 17.63 -2.31 -6.59
C ILE A 234 18.28 -1.56 -5.42
N LEU A 235 18.88 -2.27 -4.48
CA LEU A 235 19.47 -1.69 -3.28
C LEU A 235 20.63 -0.72 -3.59
N THR A 236 21.39 -0.96 -4.66
CA THR A 236 22.42 -0.01 -5.13
C THR A 236 21.82 1.35 -5.56
N ARG A 237 20.53 1.40 -5.95
CA ARG A 237 19.85 2.67 -6.24
C ARG A 237 19.31 3.36 -4.98
N HIS A 238 19.18 2.61 -3.89
CA HIS A 238 18.57 3.00 -2.64
C HIS A 238 19.53 2.83 -1.46
N GLU A 239 20.80 3.20 -1.68
CA GLU A 239 21.83 3.16 -0.63
C GLU A 239 21.41 4.10 0.52
N ASP A 240 21.46 3.61 1.76
CA ASP A 240 21.05 4.31 2.99
C ASP A 240 19.57 4.76 3.03
N GLU A 241 18.72 4.20 2.20
CA GLU A 241 17.28 4.50 2.18
C GLU A 241 16.45 3.38 2.80
N ALA A 242 15.35 3.78 3.43
CA ALA A 242 14.43 2.83 4.05
C ALA A 242 13.57 2.08 3.02
N GLY A 243 13.42 0.76 3.22
CA GLY A 243 12.62 -0.07 2.33
C GLY A 243 11.97 -1.28 2.95
N ILE A 244 10.99 -1.83 2.22
CA ILE A 244 10.27 -3.03 2.61
C ILE A 244 10.41 -4.07 1.48
N ILE A 245 10.75 -5.32 1.85
CA ILE A 245 10.84 -6.43 0.91
C ILE A 245 9.81 -7.48 1.30
N TYR A 246 8.77 -7.66 0.49
CA TYR A 246 7.73 -8.67 0.71
C TYR A 246 8.10 -10.02 0.09
N CYS A 247 8.00 -11.08 0.89
CA CYS A 247 8.25 -12.47 0.51
C CYS A 247 7.00 -13.32 0.68
N SER A 248 6.94 -14.45 -0.02
CA SER A 248 5.79 -15.35 -0.01
C SER A 248 5.79 -16.35 1.16
N SER A 249 6.92 -16.55 1.85
CA SER A 249 7.04 -17.54 2.94
C SER A 249 7.95 -17.05 4.08
N ARG A 250 7.68 -17.56 5.29
CA ARG A 250 8.49 -17.28 6.51
C ARG A 250 9.96 -17.64 6.30
N ARG A 251 10.24 -18.83 5.74
CA ARG A 251 11.59 -19.29 5.45
C ARG A 251 12.34 -18.37 4.49
N GLU A 252 11.66 -17.86 3.47
CA GLU A 252 12.24 -16.91 2.52
C GLU A 252 12.57 -15.59 3.19
N VAL A 253 11.70 -15.08 4.08
CA VAL A 253 11.93 -13.89 4.90
C VAL A 253 13.19 -14.02 5.73
N GLU A 254 13.33 -15.11 6.51
CA GLU A 254 14.50 -15.35 7.38
C GLU A 254 15.79 -15.45 6.56
N SER A 255 15.78 -16.29 5.51
CA SER A 255 16.94 -16.50 4.64
C SER A 255 17.39 -15.22 3.93
N LEU A 256 16.44 -14.38 3.50
CA LEU A 256 16.74 -13.16 2.78
C LEU A 256 17.23 -12.06 3.73
N ALA A 257 16.64 -11.93 4.91
CA ALA A 257 17.09 -10.98 5.93
C ALA A 257 18.51 -11.31 6.40
N GLU A 258 18.81 -12.60 6.64
CA GLU A 258 20.16 -13.04 7.01
C GLU A 258 21.17 -12.77 5.90
N TRP A 259 20.80 -13.02 4.65
CA TRP A 259 21.66 -12.73 3.51
C TRP A 259 21.92 -11.23 3.36
N LEU A 260 20.91 -10.37 3.50
CA LEU A 260 21.08 -8.91 3.44
C LEU A 260 22.01 -8.39 4.54
N LYS A 261 21.93 -8.94 5.76
CA LYS A 261 22.88 -8.62 6.83
C LYS A 261 24.32 -8.98 6.47
N LYS A 262 24.53 -10.11 5.80
CA LYS A 262 25.87 -10.53 5.32
C LYS A 262 26.40 -9.62 4.20
N GLU A 263 25.53 -9.04 3.40
CA GLU A 263 25.87 -8.03 2.39
C GLU A 263 26.06 -6.61 2.99
N GLY A 264 25.93 -6.45 4.32
CA GLY A 264 26.17 -5.18 5.01
C GLY A 264 24.93 -4.28 5.19
N HIS A 265 23.72 -4.76 4.86
CA HIS A 265 22.50 -3.98 5.04
C HIS A 265 21.90 -4.16 6.44
N SER A 266 21.37 -3.08 7.03
CA SER A 266 20.59 -3.11 8.26
C SER A 266 19.19 -3.65 8.00
N ALA A 267 19.00 -4.98 8.06
CA ALA A 267 17.76 -5.65 7.70
C ALA A 267 17.19 -6.49 8.85
N VAL A 268 15.87 -6.44 9.08
CA VAL A 268 15.18 -7.25 10.08
C VAL A 268 14.09 -8.12 9.45
N PRO A 269 13.89 -9.38 9.89
CA PRO A 269 12.79 -10.22 9.44
C PRO A 269 11.50 -9.90 10.19
N TYR A 270 10.33 -10.02 9.49
CA TYR A 270 9.03 -9.87 10.12
C TYR A 270 8.00 -10.84 9.51
N HIS A 271 7.43 -11.73 10.33
CA HIS A 271 6.35 -12.63 9.96
C HIS A 271 5.60 -13.16 11.17
N ALA A 272 4.39 -13.65 10.98
CA ALA A 272 3.51 -14.13 12.06
C ALA A 272 4.04 -15.36 12.84
N GLY A 273 5.10 -16.03 12.38
CA GLY A 273 5.73 -17.13 13.09
C GLY A 273 6.81 -16.72 14.09
N LEU A 274 7.18 -15.43 14.14
CA LEU A 274 8.08 -14.91 15.16
C LEU A 274 7.35 -14.77 16.51
N PRO A 275 8.05 -14.96 17.64
CA PRO A 275 7.53 -14.61 18.97
C PRO A 275 7.07 -13.14 18.99
N ASP A 276 6.01 -12.85 19.74
CA ASP A 276 5.42 -11.51 19.78
C ASP A 276 6.41 -10.42 20.20
N GLU A 277 7.27 -10.70 21.17
CA GLU A 277 8.33 -9.80 21.64
C GLU A 277 9.36 -9.48 20.54
N VAL A 278 9.76 -10.51 19.77
CA VAL A 278 10.70 -10.34 18.65
C VAL A 278 10.04 -9.54 17.53
N ARG A 279 8.77 -9.83 17.24
CA ARG A 279 7.99 -9.14 16.22
C ARG A 279 7.83 -7.66 16.57
N SER A 280 7.46 -7.35 17.81
CA SER A 280 7.33 -5.97 18.28
C SER A 280 8.66 -5.24 18.21
N ARG A 281 9.75 -5.86 18.68
CA ARG A 281 11.09 -5.28 18.63
C ARG A 281 11.55 -4.97 17.21
N HIS A 282 11.38 -5.90 16.25
CA HIS A 282 11.77 -5.67 14.85
C HIS A 282 10.92 -4.57 14.19
N GLN A 283 9.64 -4.48 14.54
CA GLN A 283 8.78 -3.39 14.11
C GLN A 283 9.25 -2.05 14.64
N GLU A 284 9.56 -1.97 15.94
CA GLU A 284 10.10 -0.78 16.58
C GLU A 284 11.47 -0.39 15.98
N GLU A 285 12.38 -1.35 15.75
CA GLU A 285 13.66 -1.09 15.11
C GLU A 285 13.50 -0.45 13.73
N PHE A 286 12.49 -0.86 12.96
CA PHE A 286 12.20 -0.26 11.67
C PHE A 286 11.53 1.12 11.82
N LEU A 287 10.55 1.27 12.72
CA LEU A 287 9.85 2.55 12.95
C LEU A 287 10.77 3.62 13.53
N ASP A 288 11.70 3.23 14.41
CA ASP A 288 12.67 4.10 15.07
C ASP A 288 13.92 4.38 14.21
N GLU A 289 13.89 4.02 12.93
CA GLU A 289 15.01 4.20 11.99
C GLU A 289 16.31 3.53 12.42
N ARG A 290 16.23 2.46 13.26
CA ARG A 290 17.39 1.63 13.65
C ARG A 290 17.65 0.50 12.66
N ALA A 291 16.63 0.11 11.89
CA ALA A 291 16.75 -0.78 10.75
C ALA A 291 16.24 -0.05 9.49
N ASP A 292 17.01 -0.16 8.39
CA ASP A 292 16.64 0.46 7.13
C ASP A 292 15.73 -0.43 6.29
N ILE A 293 15.91 -1.74 6.38
CA ILE A 293 15.16 -2.70 5.57
C ILE A 293 14.38 -3.65 6.46
N VAL A 294 13.10 -3.82 6.16
CA VAL A 294 12.31 -4.91 6.70
C VAL A 294 12.04 -5.93 5.60
N VAL A 295 12.36 -7.20 5.86
CA VAL A 295 12.00 -8.32 5.00
C VAL A 295 10.81 -9.01 5.64
N ALA A 296 9.67 -9.09 4.95
CA ALA A 296 8.43 -9.48 5.59
C ALA A 296 7.52 -10.36 4.73
N THR A 297 6.61 -11.07 5.37
CA THR A 297 5.39 -11.58 4.73
C THR A 297 4.29 -10.50 4.77
N VAL A 298 3.11 -10.78 4.19
CA VAL A 298 1.91 -9.94 4.29
C VAL A 298 1.52 -9.58 5.73
N ALA A 299 2.06 -10.29 6.74
CA ALA A 299 1.85 -9.97 8.15
C ALA A 299 2.43 -8.60 8.56
N PHE A 300 3.42 -8.08 7.83
CA PHE A 300 3.91 -6.72 7.96
C PHE A 300 3.04 -5.81 7.11
N GLY A 301 1.87 -5.54 7.65
CA GLY A 301 0.79 -4.93 6.89
C GLY A 301 0.22 -3.70 7.58
N MET A 302 -1.07 -3.72 7.87
CA MET A 302 -1.78 -2.62 8.51
C MET A 302 -1.06 -2.14 9.77
N GLY A 303 -1.06 -0.83 10.03
CA GLY A 303 -0.42 -0.24 11.22
C GLY A 303 1.04 0.21 11.04
N ILE A 304 1.65 0.02 9.88
CA ILE A 304 2.99 0.54 9.61
C ILE A 304 2.88 1.91 8.95
N ASP A 305 3.27 2.95 9.66
CA ASP A 305 3.15 4.35 9.21
C ASP A 305 4.50 5.09 9.12
N ARG A 306 5.58 4.39 8.81
CA ARG A 306 6.86 5.03 8.49
C ARG A 306 6.72 5.79 7.16
N SER A 307 6.84 7.11 7.20
CA SER A 307 6.55 7.97 6.05
C SER A 307 7.65 8.01 5.00
N ASN A 308 8.92 7.81 5.41
CA ASN A 308 10.11 7.94 4.58
C ASN A 308 10.58 6.62 3.91
N VAL A 309 9.67 5.68 3.66
CA VAL A 309 9.99 4.47 2.90
C VAL A 309 10.20 4.83 1.42
N ARG A 310 11.43 4.61 0.91
CA ARG A 310 11.83 4.98 -0.44
C ARG A 310 11.66 3.86 -1.46
N PHE A 311 11.62 2.62 -1.02
CA PHE A 311 11.34 1.50 -1.93
C PHE A 311 10.50 0.42 -1.27
N VAL A 312 9.65 -0.22 -2.08
CA VAL A 312 8.95 -1.45 -1.74
C VAL A 312 9.21 -2.47 -2.83
N VAL A 313 9.76 -3.62 -2.45
CA VAL A 313 10.03 -4.72 -3.37
C VAL A 313 9.16 -5.92 -3.02
N HIS A 314 8.45 -6.43 -4.01
CA HIS A 314 7.78 -7.73 -3.91
C HIS A 314 8.71 -8.79 -4.52
N ALA A 315 9.30 -9.65 -3.69
CA ALA A 315 10.14 -10.77 -4.12
C ALA A 315 9.32 -11.91 -4.76
N ALA A 316 7.99 -11.87 -4.61
CA ALA A 316 7.00 -12.71 -5.26
C ALA A 316 5.71 -11.93 -5.48
N ALA A 317 4.92 -12.31 -6.50
CA ALA A 317 3.65 -11.63 -6.76
C ALA A 317 2.66 -11.81 -5.60
N PRO A 318 2.02 -10.72 -5.13
CA PRO A 318 0.94 -10.81 -4.16
C PRO A 318 -0.31 -11.47 -4.75
N ARG A 319 -1.29 -11.79 -3.90
CA ARG A 319 -2.48 -12.52 -4.30
C ARG A 319 -3.42 -11.74 -5.23
N SER A 320 -3.45 -10.41 -5.08
CA SER A 320 -4.35 -9.55 -5.85
C SER A 320 -3.79 -8.13 -6.04
N PRO A 321 -4.34 -7.35 -6.98
CA PRO A 321 -3.98 -5.94 -7.15
C PRO A 321 -4.24 -5.08 -5.91
N GLU A 322 -5.27 -5.41 -5.10
CA GLU A 322 -5.56 -4.70 -3.84
C GLU A 322 -4.44 -4.88 -2.82
N HIS A 323 -3.95 -6.12 -2.64
CA HIS A 323 -2.79 -6.37 -1.78
C HIS A 323 -1.57 -5.60 -2.30
N TYR A 324 -1.32 -5.67 -3.62
CA TYR A 324 -0.22 -4.94 -4.23
C TYR A 324 -0.31 -3.43 -4.00
N GLN A 325 -1.50 -2.84 -4.19
CA GLN A 325 -1.75 -1.42 -3.96
C GLN A 325 -1.56 -1.02 -2.49
N GLN A 326 -2.02 -1.85 -1.57
CA GLN A 326 -1.89 -1.61 -0.14
C GLN A 326 -0.43 -1.72 0.34
N GLU A 327 0.31 -2.72 -0.15
CA GLU A 327 1.70 -2.97 0.19
C GLU A 327 2.64 -1.96 -0.46
N SER A 328 2.51 -1.71 -1.76
CA SER A 328 3.27 -0.69 -2.49
C SER A 328 2.94 0.73 -2.02
N GLY A 329 1.70 0.97 -1.59
CA GLY A 329 1.24 2.24 -1.05
C GLY A 329 1.93 2.67 0.26
N ARG A 330 2.75 1.80 0.88
CA ARG A 330 3.60 2.16 2.03
C ARG A 330 4.79 3.01 1.62
N ALA A 331 5.21 2.96 0.35
CA ALA A 331 6.25 3.80 -0.18
C ALA A 331 5.78 5.25 -0.32
N GLY A 332 6.66 6.21 -0.07
CA GLY A 332 6.45 7.61 -0.35
C GLY A 332 5.19 8.24 0.26
N ARG A 333 4.83 7.90 1.51
CA ARG A 333 3.68 8.49 2.19
C ARG A 333 3.82 9.99 2.45
N ASP A 334 5.05 10.44 2.54
CA ASP A 334 5.43 11.85 2.64
C ASP A 334 5.29 12.63 1.31
N GLY A 335 4.87 11.97 0.22
CA GLY A 335 4.72 12.57 -1.10
C GLY A 335 6.01 12.65 -1.92
N LEU A 336 7.16 12.26 -1.34
CA LEU A 336 8.44 12.22 -2.05
C LEU A 336 8.52 10.99 -2.97
N ALA A 337 9.39 11.07 -3.98
CA ALA A 337 9.59 9.99 -4.93
C ALA A 337 10.00 8.68 -4.23
N ALA A 338 9.39 7.58 -4.65
CA ALA A 338 9.69 6.24 -4.15
C ALA A 338 9.52 5.20 -5.27
N GLU A 339 10.21 4.07 -5.14
CA GLU A 339 10.20 2.99 -6.15
C GLU A 339 9.42 1.78 -5.63
N CYS A 340 8.55 1.21 -6.48
CA CYS A 340 7.82 -0.03 -6.20
C CYS A 340 8.19 -1.07 -7.26
N VAL A 341 8.89 -2.13 -6.87
CA VAL A 341 9.36 -3.17 -7.78
C VAL A 341 8.66 -4.49 -7.50
N LEU A 342 8.00 -5.03 -8.51
CA LEU A 342 7.42 -6.37 -8.48
C LEU A 342 8.34 -7.34 -9.20
N ILE A 343 8.98 -8.25 -8.47
CA ILE A 343 9.77 -9.36 -9.04
C ILE A 343 8.91 -10.61 -9.02
N TYR A 344 8.38 -11.01 -10.17
CA TYR A 344 7.40 -12.08 -10.27
C TYR A 344 7.88 -13.30 -11.04
N SER A 345 7.22 -14.43 -10.78
CA SER A 345 7.32 -15.65 -11.58
C SER A 345 5.93 -16.25 -11.77
N GLY A 346 5.69 -16.92 -12.90
CA GLY A 346 4.44 -17.64 -13.12
C GLY A 346 4.12 -18.70 -12.04
N SER A 347 5.15 -19.20 -11.33
CA SER A 347 4.97 -20.12 -10.19
C SER A 347 4.33 -19.45 -8.97
N ASP A 348 4.39 -18.12 -8.84
CA ASP A 348 3.80 -17.40 -7.72
C ASP A 348 2.27 -17.54 -7.75
N PHE A 349 1.67 -17.35 -8.93
CA PHE A 349 0.22 -17.51 -9.14
C PHE A 349 -0.26 -18.96 -8.98
N ALA A 350 0.55 -19.93 -9.40
CA ALA A 350 0.26 -21.36 -9.18
C ALA A 350 0.28 -21.70 -7.69
N ARG A 351 1.26 -21.17 -6.94
CA ARG A 351 1.36 -21.34 -5.48
C ARG A 351 0.13 -20.77 -4.76
N TRP A 352 -0.34 -19.57 -5.15
CA TRP A 352 -1.54 -18.99 -4.57
C TRP A 352 -2.77 -19.88 -4.80
N ARG A 353 -2.95 -20.42 -6.03
CA ARG A 353 -4.06 -21.33 -6.32
C ARG A 353 -4.00 -22.58 -5.44
N GLN A 354 -2.84 -23.22 -5.37
CA GLN A 354 -2.65 -24.43 -4.55
C GLN A 354 -2.90 -24.18 -3.06
N MET A 355 -2.42 -23.07 -2.53
CA MET A 355 -2.59 -22.71 -1.11
C MET A 355 -4.06 -22.47 -0.79
N LEU A 356 -4.78 -21.70 -1.61
CA LEU A 356 -6.20 -21.43 -1.41
C LEU A 356 -7.06 -22.67 -1.62
N GLU A 357 -6.68 -23.56 -2.53
CA GLU A 357 -7.35 -24.85 -2.72
C GLU A 357 -7.19 -25.76 -1.50
N ALA A 358 -5.96 -25.85 -0.97
CA ALA A 358 -5.67 -26.62 0.24
C ALA A 358 -6.44 -26.11 1.48
N ASN A 359 -6.72 -24.82 1.56
CA ASN A 359 -7.50 -24.19 2.63
C ASN A 359 -9.02 -24.22 2.38
N GLY A 360 -9.50 -24.69 1.23
CA GLY A 360 -10.91 -24.62 0.84
C GLY A 360 -11.41 -23.21 0.49
N GLU A 361 -10.50 -22.27 0.23
CA GLU A 361 -10.78 -20.84 -0.05
C GLU A 361 -10.77 -20.50 -1.55
N LEU A 362 -10.43 -21.45 -2.43
CA LEU A 362 -10.32 -21.21 -3.87
C LEU A 362 -11.70 -21.18 -4.54
N ASN A 363 -12.42 -20.08 -4.36
CA ASN A 363 -13.67 -19.80 -5.05
C ASN A 363 -13.43 -18.96 -6.33
N ASP A 364 -14.50 -18.69 -7.08
CA ASP A 364 -14.42 -17.93 -8.34
C ASP A 364 -13.86 -16.52 -8.16
N SER A 365 -14.15 -15.87 -7.01
CA SER A 365 -13.62 -14.57 -6.67
C SER A 365 -12.10 -14.61 -6.47
N ALA A 366 -11.62 -15.56 -5.67
CA ALA A 366 -10.19 -15.72 -5.43
C ALA A 366 -9.43 -16.04 -6.73
N ARG A 367 -10.03 -16.85 -7.61
CA ARG A 367 -9.48 -17.13 -8.96
C ARG A 367 -9.41 -15.86 -9.82
N ALA A 368 -10.44 -15.00 -9.76
CA ALA A 368 -10.46 -13.72 -10.49
C ALA A 368 -9.36 -12.78 -10.01
N LEU A 369 -9.20 -12.61 -8.70
CA LEU A 369 -8.16 -11.76 -8.10
C LEU A 369 -6.74 -12.20 -8.51
N ILE A 370 -6.46 -13.50 -8.47
CA ILE A 370 -5.16 -14.04 -8.94
C ILE A 370 -4.96 -13.77 -10.43
N ARG A 371 -6.00 -13.94 -11.26
CA ARG A 371 -5.91 -13.64 -12.70
C ARG A 371 -5.65 -12.16 -12.98
N ASP A 372 -6.28 -11.27 -12.22
CA ASP A 372 -6.08 -9.83 -12.38
C ASP A 372 -4.67 -9.40 -11.99
N MET A 373 -4.11 -9.99 -10.92
CA MET A 373 -2.71 -9.77 -10.55
C MET A 373 -1.74 -10.34 -11.59
N GLU A 374 -2.03 -11.52 -12.13
CA GLU A 374 -1.24 -12.12 -13.22
C GLU A 374 -1.27 -11.24 -14.47
N ARG A 375 -2.45 -10.69 -14.83
CA ARG A 375 -2.61 -9.74 -15.93
C ARG A 375 -1.80 -8.47 -15.69
N TYR A 376 -1.84 -7.90 -14.47
CA TYR A 376 -1.03 -6.74 -14.11
C TYR A 376 0.46 -7.01 -14.30
N ALA A 377 0.96 -8.14 -13.77
CA ALA A 377 2.36 -8.50 -13.82
C ALA A 377 2.87 -8.77 -15.25
N THR A 378 2.03 -9.31 -16.12
CA THR A 378 2.40 -9.69 -17.50
C THR A 378 2.02 -8.65 -18.56
N SER A 379 1.26 -7.61 -18.18
CA SER A 379 0.82 -6.53 -19.08
C SER A 379 2.00 -5.73 -19.61
N THR A 380 1.87 -5.28 -20.85
CA THR A 380 2.78 -4.36 -21.53
C THR A 380 2.15 -2.98 -21.70
N ARG A 381 1.48 -2.50 -20.65
CA ARG A 381 0.80 -1.20 -20.59
C ARG A 381 1.29 -0.38 -19.41
N CYS A 382 0.94 0.91 -19.39
CA CYS A 382 1.24 1.79 -18.27
C CYS A 382 0.75 1.19 -16.94
N ARG A 383 1.66 1.05 -15.96
CA ARG A 383 1.37 0.42 -14.66
C ARG A 383 0.37 1.22 -13.83
N HIS A 384 0.49 2.55 -13.83
CA HIS A 384 -0.47 3.43 -13.16
C HIS A 384 -1.86 3.28 -13.75
N ARG A 385 -1.99 3.38 -15.09
CA ARG A 385 -3.26 3.18 -15.77
C ARG A 385 -3.91 1.86 -15.39
N THR A 386 -3.14 0.76 -15.43
CA THR A 386 -3.67 -0.58 -15.14
C THR A 386 -4.18 -0.70 -13.71
N LEU A 387 -3.49 -0.12 -12.72
CA LEU A 387 -3.94 -0.10 -11.33
C LEU A 387 -5.16 0.80 -11.12
N VAL A 388 -5.13 2.01 -11.65
CA VAL A 388 -6.22 3.00 -11.49
C VAL A 388 -7.51 2.48 -12.12
N GLU A 389 -7.44 1.94 -13.35
CA GLU A 389 -8.60 1.37 -14.06
C GLU A 389 -9.12 0.10 -13.36
N TYR A 390 -8.27 -0.68 -12.70
CA TYR A 390 -8.71 -1.83 -11.90
C TYR A 390 -9.67 -1.43 -10.77
N PHE A 391 -9.43 -0.28 -10.12
CA PHE A 391 -10.31 0.25 -9.08
C PHE A 391 -11.54 1.00 -9.63
N GLY A 392 -11.72 1.04 -10.95
CA GLY A 392 -12.86 1.66 -11.63
C GLY A 392 -12.74 3.16 -11.84
N GLU A 393 -11.55 3.74 -11.67
CA GLU A 393 -11.26 5.13 -11.99
C GLU A 393 -10.75 5.24 -13.44
N PRO A 394 -11.33 6.11 -14.29
CA PRO A 394 -10.83 6.34 -15.64
C PRO A 394 -9.47 7.06 -15.59
N TYR A 395 -8.45 6.48 -16.22
CA TYR A 395 -7.13 7.10 -16.28
C TYR A 395 -7.05 8.11 -17.43
N THR A 396 -7.05 9.40 -17.12
CA THR A 396 -7.14 10.49 -18.08
C THR A 396 -5.78 11.00 -18.58
N ARG A 397 -4.67 10.65 -17.90
CA ARG A 397 -3.32 11.02 -18.34
C ARG A 397 -2.87 10.13 -19.50
N GLY A 398 -2.14 10.68 -20.47
CA GLY A 398 -1.56 9.92 -21.57
C GLY A 398 -0.50 8.93 -21.08
N GLU A 399 0.66 9.45 -20.68
CA GLU A 399 1.77 8.71 -20.07
C GLU A 399 1.94 9.15 -18.62
N CYS A 400 2.24 8.20 -17.70
CA CYS A 400 2.44 8.53 -16.29
C CYS A 400 3.84 9.12 -16.01
N GLY A 401 4.84 8.87 -16.88
CA GLY A 401 6.22 9.27 -16.67
C GLY A 401 6.94 8.59 -15.49
N ALA A 402 6.29 7.62 -14.84
CA ALA A 402 6.76 6.99 -13.61
C ALA A 402 6.50 5.46 -13.58
N CYS A 403 6.70 4.76 -14.68
CA CYS A 403 6.70 3.30 -14.70
C CYS A 403 7.62 2.77 -15.80
N ASP A 404 8.02 1.51 -15.68
CA ASP A 404 8.88 0.80 -16.64
C ASP A 404 8.42 0.96 -18.09
N TRP A 405 7.10 0.96 -18.33
CA TRP A 405 6.50 1.16 -19.64
C TRP A 405 6.71 2.60 -20.16
N CYS A 406 6.27 3.59 -19.41
CA CYS A 406 6.33 4.99 -19.84
C CYS A 406 7.76 5.55 -19.87
N LEU A 407 8.66 5.01 -19.04
CA LEU A 407 10.10 5.33 -19.04
C LEU A 407 10.86 4.60 -20.15
N LYS A 408 10.17 3.78 -20.96
CA LYS A 408 10.75 3.01 -22.07
C LYS A 408 11.88 2.08 -21.63
N GLU A 409 11.71 1.48 -20.45
CA GLU A 409 12.65 0.49 -19.90
C GLU A 409 12.39 -0.93 -20.45
N LEU A 410 11.45 -1.07 -21.40
CA LEU A 410 11.16 -2.30 -22.13
C LEU A 410 11.55 -2.12 -23.60
N ASP A 411 12.38 -3.01 -24.13
CA ASP A 411 12.78 -3.00 -25.54
C ASP A 411 11.70 -3.62 -26.42
N PRO A 412 11.16 -2.90 -27.41
CA PRO A 412 10.26 -3.49 -28.38
C PRO A 412 10.99 -4.51 -29.25
N VAL A 413 10.39 -5.67 -29.46
CA VAL A 413 10.88 -6.70 -30.37
C VAL A 413 10.58 -6.26 -31.80
N ALA A 414 11.62 -6.08 -32.64
CA ALA A 414 11.50 -5.55 -34.00
C ALA A 414 10.44 -6.31 -34.84
N ASP A 415 10.48 -7.64 -34.80
CA ASP A 415 9.58 -8.52 -35.57
C ASP A 415 8.50 -9.14 -34.69
N SER A 416 7.86 -8.36 -33.80
CA SER A 416 6.88 -8.84 -32.82
C SER A 416 5.79 -9.73 -33.42
N VAL A 417 5.24 -9.34 -34.58
CA VAL A 417 4.20 -10.13 -35.27
C VAL A 417 4.73 -11.49 -35.71
N VAL A 418 5.93 -11.53 -36.29
CA VAL A 418 6.57 -12.80 -36.75
C VAL A 418 6.89 -13.69 -35.55
N VAL A 419 7.42 -13.14 -34.48
CA VAL A 419 7.69 -13.89 -33.24
C VAL A 419 6.39 -14.45 -32.65
N ALA A 420 5.33 -13.63 -32.57
CA ALA A 420 4.02 -14.07 -32.12
C ALA A 420 3.46 -15.18 -33.01
N GLN A 421 3.52 -15.05 -34.33
CA GLN A 421 3.07 -16.07 -35.27
C GLN A 421 3.85 -17.39 -35.13
N LYS A 422 5.17 -17.38 -34.89
CA LYS A 422 5.96 -18.57 -34.59
C LYS A 422 5.44 -19.29 -33.33
N ILE A 423 5.13 -18.51 -32.26
CA ILE A 423 4.59 -19.05 -31.01
C ILE A 423 3.20 -19.65 -31.24
N LEU A 424 2.29 -18.88 -31.86
CA LEU A 424 0.91 -19.31 -32.12
C LEU A 424 0.88 -20.54 -33.05
N SER A 425 1.76 -20.59 -34.07
CA SER A 425 1.92 -21.76 -34.95
C SER A 425 2.40 -23.00 -34.17
N CYS A 426 3.34 -22.85 -33.25
CA CYS A 426 3.78 -23.96 -32.40
C CYS A 426 2.63 -24.50 -31.55
N ILE A 427 1.87 -23.60 -30.92
CA ILE A 427 0.71 -23.99 -30.09
C ILE A 427 -0.35 -24.74 -30.92
N ALA A 428 -0.65 -24.26 -32.13
CA ALA A 428 -1.55 -24.96 -33.04
C ALA A 428 -1.05 -26.34 -33.40
N ARG A 429 0.26 -26.50 -33.73
CA ARG A 429 0.88 -27.77 -34.13
C ARG A 429 0.98 -28.77 -33.01
N VAL A 430 1.16 -28.36 -31.76
CA VAL A 430 1.05 -29.24 -30.57
C VAL A 430 -0.42 -29.47 -30.18
N LYS A 431 -1.36 -29.20 -31.10
CA LYS A 431 -2.83 -29.44 -30.97
C LYS A 431 -3.44 -28.74 -29.75
N GLN A 432 -2.83 -27.64 -29.28
CA GLN A 432 -3.31 -26.83 -28.11
C GLN A 432 -3.49 -27.68 -26.83
N THR A 433 -2.67 -28.70 -26.66
CA THR A 433 -2.74 -29.67 -25.53
C THR A 433 -1.55 -29.54 -24.58
N ARG A 434 -0.70 -28.55 -24.77
CA ARG A 434 0.54 -28.41 -24.00
C ARG A 434 0.61 -27.05 -23.28
N GLY A 435 1.24 -27.06 -22.11
CA GLY A 435 1.48 -25.86 -21.32
C GLY A 435 2.69 -25.06 -21.79
N ILE A 436 2.90 -23.89 -21.18
CA ILE A 436 3.97 -22.93 -21.53
C ILE A 436 5.35 -23.58 -21.57
N GLY A 437 5.71 -24.38 -20.56
CA GLY A 437 7.04 -25.00 -20.49
C GLY A 437 7.36 -25.88 -21.70
N HIS A 438 6.43 -26.74 -22.07
CA HIS A 438 6.60 -27.64 -23.23
C HIS A 438 6.68 -26.84 -24.55
N VAL A 439 5.80 -25.86 -24.75
CA VAL A 439 5.82 -24.99 -25.94
C VAL A 439 7.14 -24.21 -26.01
N THR A 440 7.63 -23.72 -24.88
CA THR A 440 8.94 -23.05 -24.80
C THR A 440 10.06 -23.99 -25.23
N ASP A 441 10.10 -25.23 -24.69
CA ASP A 441 11.15 -26.21 -25.02
C ASP A 441 11.16 -26.54 -26.52
N VAL A 442 9.98 -26.70 -27.14
CA VAL A 442 9.88 -26.90 -28.61
C VAL A 442 10.43 -25.70 -29.36
N LEU A 443 10.03 -24.47 -29.00
CA LEU A 443 10.44 -23.25 -29.72
C LEU A 443 11.94 -22.97 -29.62
N ILE A 444 12.58 -23.27 -28.48
CA ILE A 444 14.03 -23.09 -28.32
C ILE A 444 14.85 -24.28 -28.82
N GLY A 445 14.20 -25.36 -29.28
CA GLY A 445 14.88 -26.54 -29.80
C GLY A 445 15.46 -27.45 -28.71
N ARG A 446 14.84 -27.51 -27.51
CA ARG A 446 15.26 -28.41 -26.43
C ARG A 446 14.59 -29.76 -26.55
N ALA A 447 15.32 -30.78 -27.04
CA ALA A 447 14.86 -32.14 -27.18
C ALA A 447 14.93 -32.92 -25.84
N ASN A 448 14.08 -32.58 -24.87
CA ASN A 448 13.93 -33.37 -23.65
C ASN A 448 13.00 -34.57 -23.88
N ASP A 449 13.00 -35.53 -22.93
CA ASP A 449 12.22 -36.78 -23.05
C ASP A 449 10.74 -36.56 -23.37
N LYS A 450 10.12 -35.50 -22.80
CA LYS A 450 8.71 -35.15 -23.03
C LYS A 450 8.45 -34.64 -24.45
N VAL A 451 9.39 -33.88 -25.01
CA VAL A 451 9.32 -33.33 -26.38
C VAL A 451 9.51 -34.45 -27.39
N VAL A 452 10.51 -35.30 -27.18
CA VAL A 452 10.82 -36.47 -28.06
C VAL A 452 9.71 -37.52 -28.02
N ALA A 453 9.25 -37.89 -26.82
CA ALA A 453 8.16 -38.88 -26.67
C ALA A 453 6.84 -38.41 -27.33
N ALA A 454 6.62 -37.10 -27.44
CA ALA A 454 5.48 -36.53 -28.13
C ALA A 454 5.71 -36.34 -29.64
N GLY A 455 6.91 -36.62 -30.17
CA GLY A 455 7.29 -36.38 -31.56
C GLY A 455 7.37 -34.91 -31.96
N HIS A 456 7.46 -34.00 -30.98
CA HIS A 456 7.43 -32.56 -31.22
C HIS A 456 8.80 -31.97 -31.59
N ASP A 457 9.87 -32.72 -31.46
CA ASP A 457 11.21 -32.48 -32.00
C ASP A 457 11.26 -32.47 -33.53
N ARG A 458 10.26 -33.08 -34.19
CA ARG A 458 10.12 -33.16 -35.65
C ARG A 458 9.20 -32.11 -36.24
N LEU A 459 8.59 -31.26 -35.41
CA LEU A 459 7.72 -30.19 -35.89
C LEU A 459 8.54 -29.09 -36.60
N SER A 460 7.98 -28.52 -37.66
CA SER A 460 8.61 -27.38 -38.36
C SER A 460 8.77 -26.14 -37.47
N THR A 461 8.17 -26.13 -36.28
CA THR A 461 8.29 -25.10 -35.27
C THR A 461 9.39 -25.39 -34.23
N PHE A 462 10.03 -26.56 -34.29
CA PHE A 462 11.13 -26.90 -33.40
C PHE A 462 12.35 -26.02 -33.64
N GLY A 463 12.81 -25.35 -32.61
CA GLY A 463 13.99 -24.48 -32.69
C GLY A 463 13.81 -23.14 -33.43
N LEU A 464 12.56 -22.72 -33.77
CA LEU A 464 12.33 -21.45 -34.47
C LEU A 464 12.76 -20.20 -33.67
N LEU A 465 12.90 -20.34 -32.36
CA LEU A 465 13.37 -19.29 -31.46
C LEU A 465 14.61 -19.74 -30.65
N LYS A 466 15.45 -20.61 -31.22
CA LYS A 466 16.66 -21.14 -30.58
C LYS A 466 17.70 -20.08 -30.19
N ALA A 467 17.66 -18.92 -30.83
CA ALA A 467 18.53 -17.78 -30.50
C ALA A 467 18.09 -17.02 -29.25
N GLU A 468 16.84 -17.24 -28.79
CA GLU A 468 16.28 -16.58 -27.63
C GLU A 468 16.47 -17.45 -26.36
N PRO A 469 16.78 -16.84 -25.21
CA PRO A 469 16.74 -17.54 -23.93
C PRO A 469 15.32 -18.08 -23.64
N GLY A 470 15.22 -19.28 -23.07
CA GLY A 470 13.90 -19.87 -22.75
C GLY A 470 13.05 -18.99 -21.82
N ALA A 471 13.68 -18.22 -20.95
CA ALA A 471 12.99 -17.24 -20.10
C ALA A 471 12.31 -16.15 -20.93
N THR A 472 12.99 -15.64 -21.96
CA THR A 472 12.47 -14.62 -22.88
C THR A 472 11.28 -15.16 -23.68
N VAL A 473 11.42 -16.34 -24.29
CA VAL A 473 10.32 -16.99 -25.04
C VAL A 473 9.09 -17.22 -24.15
N ARG A 474 9.30 -17.63 -22.90
CA ARG A 474 8.23 -17.74 -21.93
C ARG A 474 7.55 -16.40 -21.63
N GLY A 475 8.33 -15.32 -21.52
CA GLY A 475 7.81 -13.96 -21.37
C GLY A 475 6.93 -13.54 -22.54
N TYR A 476 7.33 -13.83 -23.78
CA TYR A 476 6.50 -13.55 -24.96
C TYR A 476 5.17 -14.31 -24.95
N ILE A 477 5.17 -15.59 -24.54
CA ILE A 477 3.93 -16.37 -24.41
C ILE A 477 3.01 -15.75 -23.35
N GLU A 478 3.56 -15.30 -22.22
CA GLU A 478 2.81 -14.64 -21.15
C GLU A 478 2.21 -13.30 -21.61
N GLN A 479 2.95 -12.52 -22.39
CA GLN A 479 2.45 -11.28 -23.00
C GLN A 479 1.28 -11.59 -23.98
N LEU A 480 1.39 -12.62 -24.80
CA LEU A 480 0.32 -13.03 -25.70
C LEU A 480 -0.95 -13.51 -24.94
N VAL A 481 -0.80 -14.09 -23.76
CA VAL A 481 -1.93 -14.39 -22.86
C VAL A 481 -2.53 -13.10 -22.30
N ALA A 482 -1.71 -12.16 -21.82
CA ALA A 482 -2.17 -10.89 -21.28
C ALA A 482 -2.91 -10.04 -22.32
N GLU A 483 -2.43 -10.04 -23.57
CA GLU A 483 -3.07 -9.32 -24.69
C GLU A 483 -4.27 -10.10 -25.30
N GLY A 484 -4.66 -11.21 -24.70
CA GLY A 484 -5.82 -11.97 -25.14
C GLY A 484 -5.67 -12.75 -26.46
N MET A 485 -4.45 -12.91 -26.98
CA MET A 485 -4.16 -13.74 -28.15
C MET A 485 -4.17 -15.23 -27.81
N LEU A 486 -3.85 -15.55 -26.57
CA LEU A 486 -3.86 -16.89 -26.00
C LEU A 486 -4.72 -16.92 -24.73
N LEU A 487 -5.23 -18.09 -24.42
CA LEU A 487 -5.83 -18.37 -23.11
C LEU A 487 -5.20 -19.62 -22.49
N ARG A 488 -5.18 -19.65 -21.16
CA ARG A 488 -4.84 -20.86 -20.39
C ARG A 488 -6.11 -21.58 -20.02
N ALA A 489 -6.21 -22.85 -20.41
CA ALA A 489 -7.39 -23.69 -20.17
C ALA A 489 -7.00 -24.96 -19.42
N GLY A 490 -7.89 -25.41 -18.50
CA GLY A 490 -7.71 -26.61 -17.71
C GLY A 490 -6.96 -26.38 -16.39
N GLU A 491 -7.32 -27.16 -15.38
CA GLU A 491 -6.68 -27.22 -14.05
C GLU A 491 -6.47 -28.71 -13.70
N PRO A 492 -5.42 -29.08 -12.96
CA PRO A 492 -4.37 -28.22 -12.38
C PRO A 492 -3.22 -27.90 -13.35
N TYR A 493 -3.19 -28.46 -14.54
CA TYR A 493 -2.11 -28.29 -15.53
C TYR A 493 -2.62 -27.53 -16.76
N PRO A 494 -2.60 -26.18 -16.73
CA PRO A 494 -3.17 -25.39 -17.79
C PRO A 494 -2.43 -25.58 -19.12
N VAL A 495 -3.19 -25.74 -20.18
CA VAL A 495 -2.71 -25.80 -21.56
C VAL A 495 -2.98 -24.47 -22.28
N LEU A 496 -2.19 -24.18 -23.31
CA LEU A 496 -2.35 -22.97 -24.12
C LEU A 496 -3.34 -23.23 -25.26
N ARG A 497 -4.31 -22.33 -25.40
CA ARG A 497 -5.27 -22.33 -26.52
C ARG A 497 -5.27 -20.99 -27.23
N LEU A 498 -5.46 -21.01 -28.55
CA LEU A 498 -5.66 -19.81 -29.35
C LEU A 498 -7.04 -19.23 -29.09
N THR A 499 -7.10 -17.91 -28.98
CA THR A 499 -8.37 -17.15 -29.05
C THR A 499 -8.71 -16.83 -30.51
N THR A 500 -9.87 -16.23 -30.75
CA THR A 500 -10.23 -15.69 -32.08
C THR A 500 -9.20 -14.67 -32.54
N ALA A 501 -8.74 -13.77 -31.65
CA ALA A 501 -7.72 -12.77 -31.95
C ALA A 501 -6.36 -13.44 -32.31
N GLY A 502 -5.93 -14.43 -31.53
CA GLY A 502 -4.71 -15.19 -31.81
C GLY A 502 -4.78 -15.95 -33.15
N ALA A 503 -5.93 -16.55 -33.46
CA ALA A 503 -6.14 -17.22 -34.74
C ALA A 503 -6.13 -16.25 -35.93
N SER A 504 -6.65 -15.04 -35.75
CA SER A 504 -6.59 -13.98 -36.77
C SER A 504 -5.16 -13.50 -37.00
N LEU A 505 -4.39 -13.24 -35.92
CA LEU A 505 -2.98 -12.85 -36.00
C LEU A 505 -2.13 -13.94 -36.70
N LEU A 506 -2.40 -15.22 -36.40
CA LEU A 506 -1.72 -16.34 -37.06
C LEU A 506 -1.96 -16.36 -38.57
N LYS A 507 -3.13 -15.93 -39.02
CA LYS A 507 -3.50 -15.80 -40.45
C LYS A 507 -3.02 -14.52 -41.11
N GLY A 508 -2.28 -13.67 -40.40
CA GLY A 508 -1.74 -12.42 -40.90
C GLY A 508 -2.68 -11.20 -40.72
N ALA A 509 -3.76 -11.35 -39.97
CA ALA A 509 -4.68 -10.25 -39.66
C ALA A 509 -4.46 -9.72 -38.24
N GLY A 510 -4.17 -8.43 -38.11
CA GLY A 510 -3.95 -7.75 -36.83
C GLY A 510 -2.47 -7.44 -36.56
N THR A 511 -2.25 -6.75 -35.43
CA THR A 511 -0.93 -6.34 -34.96
C THR A 511 -0.71 -6.87 -33.55
N CYS A 512 0.57 -7.07 -33.21
CA CYS A 512 1.00 -7.47 -31.86
C CYS A 512 2.33 -6.79 -31.56
N ALA A 513 2.48 -6.29 -30.36
CA ALA A 513 3.76 -5.79 -29.86
C ALA A 513 4.25 -6.71 -28.74
N LEU A 514 5.51 -7.14 -28.84
CA LEU A 514 6.19 -7.90 -27.81
C LEU A 514 7.39 -7.09 -27.33
N TYR A 515 7.73 -7.26 -26.06
CA TYR A 515 8.80 -6.49 -25.40
C TYR A 515 9.75 -7.43 -24.67
N ARG A 516 11.01 -7.02 -24.64
CA ARG A 516 12.06 -7.62 -23.80
C ARG A 516 12.30 -6.73 -22.60
N GLU A 517 12.56 -7.33 -21.44
CA GLU A 517 13.14 -6.58 -20.34
C GLU A 517 14.54 -6.11 -20.71
N VAL A 518 14.77 -4.80 -20.67
CA VAL A 518 16.12 -4.26 -20.75
C VAL A 518 16.81 -4.54 -19.44
N GLN A 519 17.96 -5.19 -19.43
CA GLN A 519 18.79 -5.16 -18.25
C GLN A 519 19.16 -3.69 -18.01
N PRO A 520 18.79 -3.11 -16.85
CA PRO A 520 19.13 -1.72 -16.59
C PRO A 520 20.64 -1.55 -16.75
N PRO A 521 21.09 -0.46 -17.37
CA PRO A 521 22.52 -0.19 -17.51
C PRO A 521 23.15 -0.27 -16.12
N LYS A 522 24.34 -0.89 -16.01
CA LYS A 522 25.08 -0.93 -14.76
C LYS A 522 25.07 0.46 -14.15
N PRO A 523 24.63 0.62 -12.90
CA PRO A 523 24.53 1.93 -12.29
C PRO A 523 25.90 2.61 -12.39
N LYS A 524 25.98 3.68 -13.16
CA LYS A 524 27.09 4.61 -13.01
C LYS A 524 26.95 5.12 -11.59
N LYS A 525 28.00 4.97 -10.75
CA LYS A 525 28.05 5.60 -9.44
C LYS A 525 27.53 7.01 -9.61
N ARG A 526 26.35 7.30 -9.05
CA ARG A 526 25.79 8.64 -9.05
C ARG A 526 26.83 9.51 -8.34
N ALA A 527 27.45 10.42 -9.10
CA ALA A 527 28.09 11.55 -8.48
C ALA A 527 27.01 12.22 -7.60
N ARG A 528 27.31 12.43 -6.33
CA ARG A 528 26.47 13.24 -5.44
C ARG A 528 26.18 14.55 -6.15
N GLY A 529 24.99 14.71 -6.70
CA GLY A 529 24.56 15.92 -7.36
C GLY A 529 23.75 15.68 -8.62
N ARG A 530 22.49 16.10 -8.55
CA ARG A 530 21.46 16.32 -9.57
C ARG A 530 20.41 15.22 -9.72
N ALA A 531 19.49 15.18 -8.73
CA ALA A 531 18.08 14.99 -9.02
C ALA A 531 17.55 16.32 -9.62
N GLY A 532 16.64 16.22 -10.59
CA GLY A 532 16.09 17.37 -11.29
C GLY A 532 15.54 18.43 -10.32
N GLU A 533 15.60 19.67 -10.76
CA GLU A 533 15.23 20.95 -10.13
C GLU A 533 14.16 20.86 -9.01
N SER A 534 14.57 20.42 -7.83
CA SER A 534 14.09 20.87 -6.55
C SER A 534 15.20 21.75 -5.97
N VAL A 535 14.85 22.92 -5.50
CA VAL A 535 15.71 23.82 -4.73
C VAL A 535 16.67 22.98 -3.89
N ALA A 536 17.98 23.27 -3.99
CA ALA A 536 19.02 22.47 -3.32
C ALA A 536 18.82 22.57 -1.81
N VAL A 537 18.10 21.59 -1.24
CA VAL A 537 17.96 21.46 0.21
C VAL A 537 19.37 21.31 0.79
N ASP A 538 19.66 22.04 1.84
CA ASP A 538 20.91 21.88 2.59
C ASP A 538 20.91 20.48 3.24
N SER A 539 21.53 19.52 2.52
CA SER A 539 21.52 18.13 2.93
C SER A 539 22.19 17.91 4.30
N GLU A 540 23.21 18.72 4.62
CA GLU A 540 23.94 18.60 5.88
C GLU A 540 23.09 19.11 7.06
N LEU A 541 22.37 20.23 6.89
CA LEU A 541 21.44 20.70 7.91
C LEU A 541 20.27 19.72 8.08
N PHE A 542 19.75 19.15 7.00
CA PHE A 542 18.71 18.13 7.09
C PHE A 542 19.17 16.93 7.93
N ASP A 543 20.39 16.44 7.73
CA ASP A 543 20.93 15.31 8.49
C ASP A 543 21.08 15.64 9.98
N VAL A 544 21.48 16.88 10.32
CA VAL A 544 21.53 17.36 11.71
C VAL A 544 20.14 17.40 12.33
N LEU A 545 19.15 17.96 11.63
CA LEU A 545 17.77 18.01 12.12
C LEU A 545 17.15 16.60 12.26
N ARG A 546 17.50 15.68 11.37
CA ARG A 546 17.09 14.29 11.45
C ARG A 546 17.68 13.59 12.68
N ALA A 547 18.95 13.80 12.97
CA ALA A 547 19.60 13.26 14.17
C ALA A 547 18.96 13.80 15.45
N LEU A 548 18.70 15.10 15.53
CA LEU A 548 18.00 15.74 16.64
C LEU A 548 16.58 15.16 16.83
N ARG A 549 15.81 15.03 15.76
CA ARG A 549 14.49 14.39 15.80
C ARG A 549 14.55 13.00 16.39
N LEU A 550 15.52 12.19 15.96
CA LEU A 550 15.71 10.81 16.44
C LEU A 550 16.02 10.79 17.95
N GLU A 551 16.82 11.71 18.45
CA GLU A 551 17.14 11.84 19.87
C GLU A 551 15.88 12.19 20.68
N ILE A 552 15.14 13.20 20.27
CA ILE A 552 13.89 13.64 20.93
C ILE A 552 12.85 12.50 20.93
N ALA A 553 12.71 11.81 19.80
CA ALA A 553 11.79 10.67 19.66
C ALA A 553 12.11 9.56 20.67
N ARG A 554 13.39 9.20 20.81
CA ARG A 554 13.87 8.21 21.81
C ARG A 554 13.57 8.64 23.25
N GLN A 555 13.79 9.90 23.59
CA GLN A 555 13.51 10.44 24.92
C GLN A 555 12.01 10.40 25.25
N ARG A 556 11.15 10.56 24.24
CA ARG A 556 9.68 10.56 24.38
C ARG A 556 9.05 9.17 24.22
N GLY A 557 9.81 8.17 23.77
CA GLY A 557 9.29 6.82 23.51
C GLY A 557 8.27 6.77 22.36
N VAL A 558 8.45 7.61 21.34
CA VAL A 558 7.58 7.68 20.16
C VAL A 558 8.40 7.53 18.88
N PRO A 559 7.81 7.03 17.77
CA PRO A 559 8.49 6.99 16.48
C PRO A 559 8.88 8.40 15.98
N PRO A 560 10.03 8.55 15.28
CA PRO A 560 10.54 9.85 14.83
C PRO A 560 9.55 10.67 13.97
N TYR A 561 8.75 10.00 13.12
CA TYR A 561 7.76 10.68 12.28
C TYR A 561 6.62 11.33 13.07
N VAL A 562 6.39 10.90 14.32
CA VAL A 562 5.39 11.51 15.21
C VAL A 562 5.85 12.92 15.64
N ILE A 563 7.16 13.12 15.80
CA ILE A 563 7.71 14.46 16.08
C ILE A 563 7.55 15.33 14.82
N PHE A 564 8.29 15.03 13.74
CA PHE A 564 8.19 15.71 12.45
C PHE A 564 8.43 14.73 11.29
N HIS A 565 7.71 14.93 10.18
CA HIS A 565 7.97 14.20 8.94
C HIS A 565 9.23 14.71 8.25
N ASP A 566 9.84 13.92 7.37
CA ASP A 566 11.01 14.33 6.60
C ASP A 566 10.74 15.54 5.70
N THR A 567 9.50 15.68 5.20
CA THR A 567 9.07 16.88 4.45
C THR A 567 9.15 18.14 5.30
N THR A 568 8.73 18.08 6.56
CA THR A 568 8.83 19.17 7.52
C THR A 568 10.29 19.53 7.79
N LEU A 569 11.16 18.53 8.03
CA LEU A 569 12.60 18.77 8.26
C LEU A 569 13.29 19.35 7.01
N ARG A 570 12.90 18.91 5.81
CA ARG A 570 13.42 19.49 4.55
C ARG A 570 13.03 20.94 4.40
N GLU A 571 11.77 21.27 4.69
CA GLU A 571 11.29 22.65 4.65
C GLU A 571 11.98 23.52 5.71
N MET A 572 12.26 22.98 6.92
CA MET A 572 13.08 23.65 7.93
C MET A 572 14.53 23.91 7.43
N ALA A 573 15.15 22.90 6.81
CA ALA A 573 16.51 23.04 6.29
C ALA A 573 16.60 24.05 5.13
N ASP A 574 15.55 24.14 4.32
CA ASP A 574 15.46 25.06 3.19
C ASP A 574 15.17 26.50 3.63
N ARG A 575 14.14 26.71 4.45
CA ARG A 575 13.71 28.04 4.90
C ARG A 575 14.52 28.60 6.06
N ARG A 576 15.20 27.76 6.84
CA ARG A 576 16.00 28.12 8.03
C ARG A 576 15.27 29.09 8.98
N PRO A 577 14.12 28.69 9.55
CA PRO A 577 13.37 29.53 10.47
C PRO A 577 14.23 30.00 11.64
N GLN A 578 14.04 31.25 12.09
CA GLN A 578 14.80 31.85 13.18
C GLN A 578 13.95 32.09 14.42
N THR A 579 12.63 32.11 14.28
CA THR A 579 11.67 32.35 15.33
C THR A 579 10.60 31.25 15.40
N LEU A 580 9.88 31.19 16.53
CA LEU A 580 8.72 30.28 16.65
C LEU A 580 7.63 30.65 15.64
N ASP A 581 7.46 31.94 15.32
CA ASP A 581 6.48 32.38 14.31
C ASP A 581 6.86 31.88 12.92
N ASP A 582 8.15 31.88 12.56
CA ASP A 582 8.62 31.27 11.31
C ASP A 582 8.35 29.77 11.28
N LEU A 583 8.54 29.06 12.41
CA LEU A 583 8.24 27.64 12.53
C LEU A 583 6.77 27.32 12.30
N HIS A 584 5.85 28.16 12.76
CA HIS A 584 4.42 27.99 12.52
C HIS A 584 4.02 28.08 11.04
N GLN A 585 4.88 28.64 10.19
CA GLN A 585 4.67 28.68 8.73
C GLN A 585 5.19 27.44 8.00
N ILE A 586 5.91 26.56 8.70
CA ILE A 586 6.41 25.30 8.15
C ILE A 586 5.28 24.24 8.14
N TYR A 587 5.12 23.57 7.03
CA TYR A 587 4.10 22.53 6.87
C TYR A 587 4.25 21.40 7.89
N GLY A 588 3.17 21.08 8.60
CA GLY A 588 3.14 19.97 9.57
C GLY A 588 3.62 20.34 10.98
N ILE A 589 3.75 21.63 11.31
CA ILE A 589 4.07 22.12 12.65
C ILE A 589 2.84 22.78 13.26
N GLY A 590 2.11 22.03 14.08
CA GLY A 590 1.02 22.57 14.89
C GLY A 590 1.54 23.31 16.15
N ALA A 591 0.66 24.07 16.79
CA ALA A 591 1.00 24.91 17.95
C ALA A 591 1.65 24.10 19.09
N ARG A 592 1.18 22.88 19.36
CA ARG A 592 1.73 22.03 20.41
C ARG A 592 3.17 21.58 20.10
N LYS A 593 3.41 21.12 18.88
CA LYS A 593 4.75 20.69 18.45
C LYS A 593 5.74 21.85 18.41
N ALA A 594 5.30 23.04 17.99
CA ALA A 594 6.14 24.24 18.05
C ALA A 594 6.53 24.57 19.49
N ALA A 595 5.59 24.52 20.44
CA ALA A 595 5.86 24.77 21.85
C ALA A 595 6.75 23.70 22.50
N ASP A 596 6.56 22.41 22.17
CA ASP A 596 7.28 21.31 22.81
C ASP A 596 8.68 21.07 22.23
N PHE A 597 8.90 21.39 20.95
CA PHE A 597 10.12 21.02 20.21
C PHE A 597 10.79 22.20 19.49
N GLY A 598 10.06 23.33 19.28
CA GLY A 598 10.51 24.43 18.43
C GLY A 598 11.86 24.99 18.82
N ASP A 599 12.09 25.27 20.10
CA ASP A 599 13.35 25.87 20.57
C ASP A 599 14.56 24.98 20.24
N ALA A 600 14.46 23.67 20.44
CA ALA A 600 15.56 22.74 20.14
C ALA A 600 15.92 22.73 18.65
N PHE A 601 14.92 22.76 17.76
CA PHE A 601 15.16 22.80 16.31
C PHE A 601 15.68 24.17 15.84
N LEU A 602 15.17 25.27 16.40
CA LEU A 602 15.69 26.63 16.13
C LEU A 602 17.16 26.76 16.56
N ASP A 603 17.51 26.23 17.71
CA ASP A 603 18.89 26.29 18.21
C ASP A 603 19.83 25.44 17.31
N ALA A 604 19.37 24.27 16.86
CA ALA A 604 20.13 23.45 15.91
C ALA A 604 20.35 24.18 14.56
N ILE A 605 19.31 24.89 14.06
CA ILE A 605 19.40 25.69 12.83
C ILE A 605 20.35 26.89 12.99
N ARG A 606 20.29 27.59 14.12
CA ARG A 606 21.13 28.77 14.40
C ARG A 606 22.60 28.40 14.61
N THR A 607 22.86 27.26 15.24
CA THR A 607 24.22 26.82 15.55
C THR A 607 24.88 26.07 14.40
N PHE A 608 24.10 25.66 13.39
CA PHE A 608 24.63 24.96 12.23
C PHE A 608 25.60 25.84 11.43
N ARG A 609 26.86 25.42 11.37
CA ARG A 609 27.90 26.00 10.48
C ARG A 609 28.22 24.96 9.42
N ARG A 610 28.22 25.34 8.14
CA ARG A 610 28.74 24.44 7.11
C ARG A 610 30.18 24.10 7.43
N PRO A 611 30.57 22.83 7.47
CA PRO A 611 31.98 22.49 7.45
C PRO A 611 32.63 23.06 6.18
N GLU A 612 33.76 23.74 6.32
CA GLU A 612 34.56 24.31 5.22
C GLU A 612 35.08 23.22 4.27
#